data_c72fa1372b0246c52aaa23ed7134c0c4
#
_entry.id   c72fa1372b0246c52aaa23ed7134c0c4
#
_cell.length_a   1.000
_cell.length_b   1.000
_cell.length_c   1.000
_cell.angle_alpha   90.00
_cell.angle_beta   90.00
_cell.angle_gamma   90.00
#
_symmetry.space_group_name_H-M   'P 1'
#
loop_
_entity.id
_entity.type
_entity.pdbx_description
1 polymer ?
#
loop_
_entity_poly.entity_id
_entity_poly.type
_entity_poly.pdbx_seq_one_letter_code
_entity_poly.pdbx_strand_id
1 'polypeptide(L)'
;MEYRKRVEKLLLSLEREGMEKLLEWMAENGYYDEPDCDSQSSPAGGSLAAQSLYVLGIMEDMAYLLLHDNEDTLEAKRNSLAVCALLHRIGILGTGLEETKEGEAEKKAVDIVSSFITLDKEEERALLCNEVVGRDFAANKGTAGMDYALLLFFAEKWVANEGKNGVKG
;
A
#
# COMPACT_ATOMS: atom_id res chain seq x y z
N MET A 1 5.22 -16.52 8.09
CA MET A 1 4.29 -17.47 7.45
C MET A 1 2.81 -17.03 7.51
N GLU A 2 2.38 -16.38 8.58
CA GLU A 2 0.99 -15.92 8.76
C GLU A 2 0.64 -14.74 7.83
N TYR A 3 1.51 -13.73 7.73
CA TYR A 3 1.32 -12.56 6.86
C TYR A 3 1.18 -12.94 5.38
N ARG A 4 2.00 -13.88 4.90
CA ARG A 4 1.92 -14.39 3.53
C ARG A 4 0.53 -14.93 3.21
N LYS A 5 0.02 -15.85 4.02
CA LYS A 5 -1.32 -16.42 3.83
C LYS A 5 -2.42 -15.36 3.83
N ARG A 6 -2.29 -14.36 4.68
CA ARG A 6 -3.27 -13.27 4.76
C ARG A 6 -3.25 -12.39 3.53
N VAL A 7 -2.07 -11.98 3.04
CA VAL A 7 -1.91 -11.20 1.80
C VAL A 7 -2.45 -12.00 0.61
N GLU A 8 -2.02 -13.25 0.44
CA GLU A 8 -2.47 -14.12 -0.66
C GLU A 8 -4.00 -14.28 -0.65
N LYS A 9 -4.59 -14.54 0.52
CA LYS A 9 -6.05 -14.67 0.65
C LYS A 9 -6.78 -13.39 0.27
N LEU A 10 -6.30 -12.23 0.73
CA LEU A 10 -6.90 -10.93 0.41
C LEU A 10 -6.81 -10.64 -1.08
N LEU A 11 -5.63 -10.78 -1.69
CA LEU A 11 -5.45 -10.47 -3.11
C LEU A 11 -6.20 -11.45 -4.02
N LEU A 12 -6.22 -12.75 -3.70
CA LEU A 12 -7.01 -13.72 -4.46
C LEU A 12 -8.52 -13.46 -4.36
N SER A 13 -9.03 -12.97 -3.23
CA SER A 13 -10.45 -12.63 -3.08
C SER A 13 -10.91 -11.48 -3.97
N LEU A 14 -9.99 -10.73 -4.59
CA LEU A 14 -10.32 -9.66 -5.54
C LEU A 14 -10.74 -10.20 -6.91
N GLU A 15 -10.52 -11.48 -7.18
CA GLU A 15 -10.89 -12.18 -8.42
C GLU A 15 -10.42 -11.48 -9.72
N ARG A 16 -9.26 -10.79 -9.66
CA ARG A 16 -8.68 -10.11 -10.83
C ARG A 16 -7.85 -11.08 -11.66
N GLU A 17 -8.05 -11.05 -12.97
CA GLU A 17 -7.21 -11.79 -13.90
C GLU A 17 -5.73 -11.44 -13.74
N GLY A 18 -4.86 -12.45 -13.68
CA GLY A 18 -3.42 -12.29 -13.50
C GLY A 18 -2.95 -12.21 -12.04
N MET A 19 -3.84 -12.17 -11.05
CA MET A 19 -3.48 -12.05 -9.64
C MET A 19 -2.61 -13.22 -9.15
N GLU A 20 -2.86 -14.43 -9.59
CA GLU A 20 -2.06 -15.60 -9.22
C GLU A 20 -0.59 -15.43 -9.67
N LYS A 21 -0.38 -14.95 -10.90
CA LYS A 21 0.96 -14.70 -11.44
C LYS A 21 1.68 -13.57 -10.69
N LEU A 22 0.95 -12.53 -10.28
CA LEU A 22 1.50 -11.47 -9.45
C LEU A 22 1.96 -12.01 -8.10
N LEU A 23 1.17 -12.87 -7.46
CA LEU A 23 1.52 -13.50 -6.18
C LEU A 23 2.76 -14.42 -6.30
N GLU A 24 2.87 -15.19 -7.40
CA GLU A 24 4.06 -15.98 -7.69
C GLU A 24 5.29 -15.06 -7.84
N TRP A 25 5.18 -13.99 -8.61
CA TRP A 25 6.23 -13.01 -8.77
C TRP A 25 6.63 -12.36 -7.44
N MET A 26 5.66 -11.99 -6.60
CA MET A 26 5.92 -11.43 -5.27
C MET A 26 6.71 -12.41 -4.39
N ALA A 27 6.37 -13.69 -4.43
CA ALA A 27 7.07 -14.72 -3.66
C ALA A 27 8.51 -14.94 -4.15
N GLU A 28 8.73 -14.92 -5.46
CA GLU A 28 10.06 -15.10 -6.07
C GLU A 28 10.97 -13.89 -5.84
N ASN A 29 10.40 -12.71 -5.67
CA ASN A 29 11.15 -11.45 -5.49
C ASN A 29 11.24 -10.98 -4.03
N GLY A 30 10.91 -11.84 -3.06
CA GLY A 30 11.18 -11.59 -1.64
C GLY A 30 10.17 -10.67 -0.93
N TYR A 31 8.98 -10.45 -1.49
CA TYR A 31 7.96 -9.60 -0.88
C TYR A 31 7.63 -9.99 0.58
N TYR A 32 7.71 -11.27 0.88
CA TYR A 32 7.38 -11.81 2.19
C TYR A 32 8.58 -11.89 3.14
N ASP A 33 9.78 -11.82 2.62
CA ASP A 33 11.01 -12.12 3.34
C ASP A 33 11.95 -10.92 3.46
N GLU A 34 11.94 -10.00 2.50
CA GLU A 34 12.80 -8.83 2.55
C GLU A 34 12.34 -7.81 3.60
N PRO A 35 13.24 -7.41 4.50
CA PRO A 35 12.96 -6.29 5.41
C PRO A 35 12.88 -4.99 4.61
N ASP A 36 11.88 -4.18 4.87
CA ASP A 36 11.85 -2.80 4.38
C ASP A 36 13.07 -2.03 4.93
N CYS A 37 13.64 -1.14 4.11
CA CYS A 37 14.74 -0.27 4.54
C CYS A 37 14.39 0.59 5.76
N ASP A 38 13.11 0.89 5.97
CA ASP A 38 12.59 1.63 7.13
C ASP A 38 12.12 0.71 8.27
N SER A 39 12.37 -0.60 8.18
CA SER A 39 11.81 -1.63 9.08
C SER A 39 12.20 -1.48 10.55
N GLN A 40 13.27 -0.75 10.86
CA GLN A 40 13.69 -0.52 12.25
C GLN A 40 12.73 0.40 13.03
N SER A 41 11.81 1.07 12.34
CA SER A 41 10.87 2.02 12.92
C SER A 41 9.40 1.63 12.76
N SER A 42 9.08 0.48 12.13
CA SER A 42 7.68 0.08 11.94
C SER A 42 7.14 -0.75 13.08
N PRO A 43 5.97 -0.41 13.64
CA PRO A 43 5.30 -1.20 14.68
C PRO A 43 4.92 -2.61 14.22
N ALA A 44 4.76 -2.83 12.92
CA ALA A 44 4.35 -4.10 12.35
C ALA A 44 5.48 -5.15 12.18
N GLY A 45 6.76 -4.75 12.42
CA GLY A 45 7.90 -5.64 12.23
C GLY A 45 8.48 -5.61 10.80
N GLY A 46 9.53 -6.38 10.57
CA GLY A 46 10.49 -6.21 9.47
C GLY A 46 10.11 -6.73 8.08
N SER A 47 8.92 -7.33 7.84
CA SER A 47 8.57 -7.78 6.49
C SER A 47 7.68 -6.78 5.77
N LEU A 48 7.90 -6.64 4.46
CA LEU A 48 7.08 -5.77 3.61
C LEU A 48 5.60 -6.17 3.67
N ALA A 49 5.32 -7.48 3.67
CA ALA A 49 3.97 -8.01 3.82
C ALA A 49 3.30 -7.59 5.14
N ALA A 50 4.03 -7.62 6.25
CA ALA A 50 3.50 -7.21 7.55
C ALA A 50 3.17 -5.71 7.58
N GLN A 51 4.07 -4.88 7.06
CA GLN A 51 3.87 -3.43 6.99
C GLN A 51 2.70 -3.06 6.09
N SER A 52 2.60 -3.66 4.91
CA SER A 52 1.50 -3.43 3.97
C SER A 52 0.14 -3.82 4.56
N LEU A 53 0.06 -4.91 5.33
CA LEU A 53 -1.15 -5.29 6.05
C LEU A 53 -1.52 -4.30 7.16
N TYR A 54 -0.52 -3.71 7.82
CA TYR A 54 -0.76 -2.69 8.83
C TYR A 54 -1.28 -1.39 8.20
N VAL A 55 -0.68 -0.98 7.08
CA VAL A 55 -1.16 0.16 6.26
C VAL A 55 -2.61 -0.09 5.81
N LEU A 56 -2.93 -1.30 5.35
CA LEU A 56 -4.30 -1.66 4.96
C LEU A 56 -5.29 -1.45 6.12
N GLY A 57 -4.96 -1.94 7.32
CA GLY A 57 -5.82 -1.76 8.50
C GLY A 57 -6.11 -0.29 8.78
N ILE A 58 -5.08 0.58 8.75
CA ILE A 58 -5.26 2.02 8.94
C ILE A 58 -6.09 2.64 7.83
N MET A 59 -5.88 2.27 6.57
CA MET A 59 -6.68 2.76 5.45
C MET A 59 -8.15 2.35 5.57
N GLU A 60 -8.44 1.12 6.00
CA GLU A 60 -9.80 0.63 6.24
C GLU A 60 -10.47 1.39 7.38
N ASP A 61 -9.78 1.62 8.50
CA ASP A 61 -10.30 2.40 9.64
C ASP A 61 -10.60 3.84 9.22
N MET A 62 -9.71 4.49 8.49
CA MET A 62 -9.93 5.84 7.96
C MET A 62 -11.11 5.87 6.98
N ALA A 63 -11.20 4.90 6.07
CA ALA A 63 -12.29 4.79 5.12
C ALA A 63 -13.63 4.60 5.82
N TYR A 64 -13.67 3.76 6.86
CA TYR A 64 -14.87 3.56 7.68
C TYR A 64 -15.32 4.86 8.35
N LEU A 65 -14.40 5.63 8.95
CA LEU A 65 -14.71 6.91 9.58
C LEU A 65 -15.24 7.95 8.60
N LEU A 66 -14.77 7.92 7.35
CA LEU A 66 -15.18 8.86 6.31
C LEU A 66 -16.51 8.47 5.64
N LEU A 67 -16.83 7.18 5.59
CA LEU A 67 -17.95 6.60 4.85
C LEU A 67 -18.93 5.83 5.74
N HIS A 68 -18.88 6.01 7.07
CA HIS A 68 -19.67 5.23 8.03
C HIS A 68 -21.19 5.21 7.75
N ASP A 69 -21.70 6.23 7.07
CA ASP A 69 -23.09 6.30 6.66
C ASP A 69 -23.41 5.62 5.33
N ASN A 70 -22.41 4.97 4.68
CA ASN A 70 -22.56 4.36 3.37
C ASN A 70 -21.74 3.05 3.25
N GLU A 71 -22.25 1.99 3.89
CA GLU A 71 -21.60 0.66 3.90
C GLU A 71 -21.45 0.07 2.50
N ASP A 72 -22.41 0.25 1.61
CA ASP A 72 -22.33 -0.25 0.23
C ASP A 72 -21.15 0.37 -0.52
N THR A 73 -20.93 1.67 -0.32
CA THR A 73 -19.81 2.38 -0.93
C THR A 73 -18.48 1.90 -0.33
N LEU A 74 -18.42 1.67 0.98
CA LEU A 74 -17.23 1.15 1.64
C LEU A 74 -16.87 -0.25 1.13
N GLU A 75 -17.85 -1.15 1.00
CA GLU A 75 -17.63 -2.49 0.47
C GLU A 75 -17.12 -2.45 -0.97
N ALA A 76 -17.73 -1.63 -1.83
CA ALA A 76 -17.28 -1.45 -3.21
C ALA A 76 -15.82 -0.94 -3.31
N LYS A 77 -15.37 -0.17 -2.32
CA LYS A 77 -14.01 0.40 -2.30
C LYS A 77 -12.95 -0.50 -1.63
N ARG A 78 -13.34 -1.51 -0.89
CA ARG A 78 -12.41 -2.42 -0.18
C ARG A 78 -11.39 -3.07 -1.11
N ASN A 79 -11.80 -3.48 -2.30
CA ASN A 79 -10.92 -4.11 -3.27
C ASN A 79 -9.77 -3.19 -3.67
N SER A 80 -10.08 -1.93 -3.98
CA SER A 80 -9.08 -0.94 -4.34
C SER A 80 -8.21 -0.53 -3.15
N LEU A 81 -8.76 -0.45 -1.93
CA LEU A 81 -7.96 -0.23 -0.72
C LEU A 81 -6.92 -1.33 -0.54
N ALA A 82 -7.31 -2.61 -0.74
CA ALA A 82 -6.39 -3.74 -0.64
C ALA A 82 -5.29 -3.67 -1.72
N VAL A 83 -5.64 -3.36 -2.97
CA VAL A 83 -4.64 -3.18 -4.05
C VAL A 83 -3.66 -2.07 -3.68
N CYS A 84 -4.15 -0.89 -3.31
CA CYS A 84 -3.29 0.25 -2.97
C CYS A 84 -2.39 -0.07 -1.78
N ALA A 85 -2.94 -0.58 -0.68
CA ALA A 85 -2.18 -0.83 0.54
C ALA A 85 -1.18 -1.99 0.42
N LEU A 86 -1.55 -3.08 -0.27
CA LEU A 86 -0.68 -4.25 -0.35
C LEU A 86 0.39 -4.15 -1.43
N LEU A 87 0.20 -3.30 -2.45
CA LEU A 87 1.09 -3.26 -3.60
C LEU A 87 1.89 -1.94 -3.73
N HIS A 88 1.64 -0.92 -2.88
CA HIS A 88 2.30 0.40 -3.04
C HIS A 88 3.84 0.35 -2.95
N ARG A 89 4.40 -0.56 -2.17
CA ARG A 89 5.85 -0.69 -2.00
C ARG A 89 6.51 -1.83 -2.79
N ILE A 90 5.76 -2.50 -3.66
CA ILE A 90 6.30 -3.62 -4.46
C ILE A 90 7.47 -3.18 -5.36
N GLY A 91 7.55 -1.91 -5.72
CA GLY A 91 8.61 -1.35 -6.55
C GLY A 91 10.01 -1.33 -5.91
N ILE A 92 10.11 -1.48 -4.58
CA ILE A 92 11.41 -1.59 -3.91
C ILE A 92 12.04 -2.99 -4.05
N LEU A 93 11.26 -3.99 -4.46
CA LEU A 93 11.75 -5.36 -4.59
C LEU A 93 12.78 -5.49 -5.71
N GLY A 94 13.85 -6.23 -5.43
CA GLY A 94 14.92 -6.49 -6.40
C GLY A 94 15.79 -5.26 -6.76
N THR A 95 15.56 -4.10 -6.17
CA THR A 95 16.52 -3.01 -6.17
C THR A 95 17.40 -3.20 -4.94
N GLY A 96 18.68 -3.46 -5.11
CA GLY A 96 19.61 -3.34 -3.98
C GLY A 96 19.36 -1.98 -3.30
N LEU A 97 19.61 -1.88 -2.00
CA LEU A 97 19.40 -0.71 -1.13
C LEU A 97 20.15 0.59 -1.56
N GLU A 98 20.58 0.67 -2.82
CA GLU A 98 21.11 1.90 -3.39
C GLU A 98 19.95 2.86 -3.62
N GLU A 99 20.12 4.07 -3.10
CA GLU A 99 19.20 5.22 -3.17
C GLU A 99 18.41 5.26 -4.49
N THR A 100 17.19 4.71 -4.49
CA THR A 100 16.26 4.92 -5.59
C THR A 100 15.91 6.40 -5.60
N LYS A 101 16.04 7.04 -6.77
CA LYS A 101 15.61 8.42 -6.92
C LYS A 101 14.15 8.54 -6.53
N GLU A 102 13.80 9.68 -5.93
CA GLU A 102 12.43 9.97 -5.51
C GLU A 102 11.43 9.72 -6.66
N GLY A 103 10.42 8.91 -6.43
CA GLY A 103 9.40 8.54 -7.40
C GLY A 103 9.74 7.37 -8.33
N GLU A 104 10.95 6.80 -8.29
CA GLU A 104 11.31 5.64 -9.12
C GLU A 104 10.67 4.34 -8.61
N ALA A 105 10.61 4.16 -7.29
CA ALA A 105 9.99 3.00 -6.68
C ALA A 105 8.48 2.93 -6.95
N GLU A 106 7.81 4.07 -6.88
CA GLU A 106 6.38 4.20 -7.15
C GLU A 106 6.06 3.89 -8.62
N LYS A 107 6.83 4.44 -9.56
CA LYS A 107 6.68 4.10 -10.98
C LYS A 107 6.92 2.63 -11.25
N LYS A 108 7.98 2.06 -10.65
CA LYS A 108 8.28 0.64 -10.75
C LYS A 108 7.16 -0.21 -10.16
N ALA A 109 6.52 0.22 -9.06
CA ALA A 109 5.37 -0.48 -8.50
C ALA A 109 4.21 -0.54 -9.51
N VAL A 110 3.87 0.57 -10.14
CA VAL A 110 2.83 0.61 -11.18
C VAL A 110 3.20 -0.27 -12.36
N ASP A 111 4.44 -0.19 -12.87
CA ASP A 111 4.90 -1.00 -14.00
C ASP A 111 4.81 -2.51 -13.69
N ILE A 112 5.26 -2.93 -12.51
CA ILE A 112 5.17 -4.34 -12.08
C ILE A 112 3.71 -4.77 -12.00
N VAL A 113 2.89 -4.06 -11.23
CA VAL A 113 1.50 -4.44 -10.99
C VAL A 113 0.70 -4.48 -12.30
N SER A 114 0.86 -3.45 -13.16
CA SER A 114 0.17 -3.37 -14.45
C SER A 114 0.60 -4.44 -15.45
N SER A 115 1.76 -5.06 -15.26
CA SER A 115 2.19 -6.18 -16.10
C SER A 115 1.41 -7.48 -15.81
N PHE A 116 0.73 -7.57 -14.68
CA PHE A 116 -0.02 -8.76 -14.25
C PHE A 116 -1.52 -8.51 -14.19
N ILE A 117 -1.95 -7.39 -13.60
CA ILE A 117 -3.37 -7.06 -13.38
C ILE A 117 -3.71 -5.70 -13.97
N THR A 118 -4.99 -5.51 -14.27
CA THR A 118 -5.49 -4.19 -14.68
C THR A 118 -5.73 -3.32 -13.44
N LEU A 119 -5.12 -2.14 -13.41
CA LEU A 119 -5.38 -1.09 -12.43
C LEU A 119 -6.42 -0.10 -12.97
N ASP A 120 -7.27 0.42 -12.10
CA ASP A 120 -8.03 1.61 -12.44
C ASP A 120 -7.19 2.89 -12.23
N LYS A 121 -7.72 4.03 -12.69
CA LYS A 121 -6.99 5.30 -12.63
C LYS A 121 -6.74 5.80 -11.19
N GLU A 122 -7.63 5.49 -10.27
CA GLU A 122 -7.50 5.91 -8.87
C GLU A 122 -6.46 5.03 -8.16
N GLU A 123 -6.43 3.73 -8.46
CA GLU A 123 -5.42 2.79 -7.96
C GLU A 123 -4.02 3.12 -8.49
N GLU A 124 -3.90 3.34 -9.80
CA GLU A 124 -2.63 3.76 -10.42
C GLU A 124 -2.10 5.04 -9.79
N ARG A 125 -2.98 6.05 -9.62
CA ARG A 125 -2.64 7.30 -8.97
C ARG A 125 -2.22 7.11 -7.52
N ALA A 126 -2.88 6.21 -6.78
CA ALA A 126 -2.50 5.91 -5.41
C ALA A 126 -1.12 5.24 -5.32
N LEU A 127 -0.83 4.29 -6.21
CA LEU A 127 0.48 3.64 -6.26
C LEU A 127 1.61 4.61 -6.66
N LEU A 128 1.32 5.64 -7.44
CA LEU A 128 2.26 6.73 -7.79
C LEU A 128 2.40 7.77 -6.67
N CYS A 129 1.60 7.67 -5.61
CA CYS A 129 1.61 8.66 -4.53
C CYS A 129 2.91 8.56 -3.72
N ASN A 130 3.65 9.66 -3.70
CA ASN A 130 4.81 9.85 -2.86
C ASN A 130 4.66 11.11 -1.99
N GLU A 131 5.69 11.48 -1.27
CA GLU A 131 5.66 12.63 -0.38
C GLU A 131 5.37 13.96 -1.10
N VAL A 132 5.82 14.12 -2.34
CA VAL A 132 5.55 15.31 -3.17
C VAL A 132 4.09 15.39 -3.54
N VAL A 133 3.52 14.29 -4.04
CA VAL A 133 2.09 14.20 -4.41
C VAL A 133 1.21 14.43 -3.19
N GLY A 134 1.56 13.89 -2.03
CA GLY A 134 0.82 14.11 -0.79
C GLY A 134 0.78 15.57 -0.34
N ARG A 135 1.86 16.32 -0.51
CA ARG A 135 1.90 17.78 -0.23
C ARG A 135 1.03 18.57 -1.19
N ASP A 136 1.05 18.24 -2.46
CA ASP A 136 0.21 18.90 -3.48
C ASP A 136 -1.27 18.64 -3.23
N PHE A 137 -1.63 17.46 -2.73
CA PHE A 137 -2.99 17.14 -2.31
C PHE A 137 -3.48 18.00 -1.16
N ALA A 138 -2.66 18.18 -0.13
CA ALA A 138 -3.01 19.01 1.01
C ALA A 138 -3.21 20.49 0.61
N ALA A 139 -2.56 20.94 -0.47
CA ALA A 139 -2.71 22.28 -1.02
C ALA A 139 -3.94 22.45 -1.93
N ASN A 140 -4.39 21.39 -2.60
CA ASN A 140 -5.56 21.41 -3.50
C ASN A 140 -6.85 21.05 -2.76
N LYS A 141 -7.51 22.02 -2.19
CA LYS A 141 -8.83 21.89 -1.58
C LYS A 141 -9.87 21.53 -2.65
N GLY A 142 -10.36 20.28 -2.65
CA GLY A 142 -11.61 20.01 -3.31
C GLY A 142 -11.71 18.79 -4.20
N THR A 143 -11.41 17.60 -3.70
CA THR A 143 -12.04 16.40 -4.23
C THR A 143 -13.10 15.94 -3.24
N ALA A 144 -14.36 16.12 -3.58
CA ALA A 144 -15.47 15.50 -2.88
C ALA A 144 -15.38 13.99 -3.13
N GLY A 145 -14.84 13.25 -2.18
CA GLY A 145 -14.74 11.80 -2.26
C GLY A 145 -13.54 11.23 -1.52
N MET A 146 -13.60 9.93 -1.27
CA MET A 146 -12.48 9.19 -0.69
C MET A 146 -11.41 9.01 -1.75
N ASP A 147 -10.23 9.57 -1.51
CA ASP A 147 -9.06 9.49 -2.37
C ASP A 147 -8.08 8.46 -1.79
N TYR A 148 -7.85 7.36 -2.52
CA TYR A 148 -6.94 6.30 -2.08
C TYR A 148 -5.50 6.79 -1.91
N ALA A 149 -5.05 7.73 -2.75
CA ALA A 149 -3.72 8.29 -2.64
C ALA A 149 -3.56 9.07 -1.33
N LEU A 150 -4.58 9.83 -0.93
CA LEU A 150 -4.60 10.57 0.32
C LEU A 150 -4.64 9.63 1.53
N LEU A 151 -5.49 8.62 1.49
CA LEU A 151 -5.57 7.61 2.55
C LEU A 151 -4.24 6.87 2.72
N LEU A 152 -3.64 6.43 1.61
CA LEU A 152 -2.35 5.76 1.62
C LEU A 152 -1.25 6.66 2.20
N PHE A 153 -1.17 7.91 1.75
CA PHE A 153 -0.21 8.87 2.28
C PHE A 153 -0.33 9.07 3.79
N PHE A 154 -1.55 9.27 4.30
CA PHE A 154 -1.76 9.42 5.73
C PHE A 154 -1.47 8.13 6.50
N ALA A 155 -1.84 6.97 5.98
CA ALA A 155 -1.56 5.69 6.61
C ALA A 155 -0.05 5.44 6.73
N GLU A 156 0.73 5.69 5.68
CA GLU A 156 2.20 5.58 5.72
C GLU A 156 2.82 6.55 6.72
N LYS A 157 2.37 7.81 6.75
CA LYS A 157 2.86 8.80 7.74
C LYS A 157 2.50 8.40 9.16
N TRP A 158 1.33 7.81 9.36
CA TRP A 158 0.93 7.29 10.67
C TRP A 158 1.86 6.18 11.13
N VAL A 159 2.07 5.16 10.30
CA VAL A 159 2.98 4.04 10.57
C VAL A 159 4.40 4.51 10.90
N ALA A 160 4.94 5.43 10.09
CA ALA A 160 6.27 5.98 10.32
C ALA A 160 6.41 6.77 11.63
N ASN A 161 5.34 7.39 12.13
CA ASN A 161 5.34 8.14 13.38
C ASN A 161 5.15 7.26 14.62
N GLU A 162 4.35 6.19 14.53
CA GLU A 162 4.19 5.25 15.64
C GLU A 162 5.49 4.54 15.97
N GLY A 163 6.27 4.15 14.96
CA GLY A 163 7.60 3.55 15.17
C GLY A 163 8.57 4.47 15.93
N LYS A 164 8.46 5.80 15.74
CA LYS A 164 9.31 6.78 16.45
C LYS A 164 8.89 7.01 17.90
N ASN A 165 7.62 6.83 18.23
CA ASN A 165 7.09 7.06 19.58
C ASN A 165 7.14 5.83 20.49
N GLY A 166 7.26 4.62 19.93
CA GLY A 166 7.34 3.35 20.66
C GLY A 166 8.70 3.10 21.35
N VAL A 167 9.71 3.91 21.09
CA VAL A 167 11.09 3.74 21.65
C VAL A 167 11.33 4.58 22.91
N LYS A 168 10.32 5.28 23.43
CA LYS A 168 10.41 6.05 24.69
C LYS A 168 9.55 5.39 25.76
N GLY A 169 9.97 4.23 26.15
CA GLY A 169 9.42 3.53 27.32
C GLY A 169 10.52 2.78 28.05
#